data_2881b89e28834623f7a325b13efda439
#
_entry.id   2881b89e28834623f7a325b13efda439
#
_cell.length_a   1.000
_cell.length_b   1.000
_cell.length_c   1.000
_cell.angle_alpha   90.00
_cell.angle_beta   90.00
_cell.angle_gamma   90.00
#
_symmetry.space_group_name_H-M   'P 1'
#
loop_
_entity.id
_entity.type
_entity.pdbx_description
1 polymer ?
#
loop_
_entity_poly.entity_id
_entity_poly.type
_entity_poly.pdbx_seq_one_letter_code
_entity_poly.pdbx_strand_id
1 'polypeptide(L)'
;MRIHGDARLAAAMASVTVPDGVEVSVAVLDPESGEGASYGAGAFDTASIVKVDILAALLLRAQDAGRSLTASERSSATVMIEDSDNDSASALWRAIGTAGGLDAANERFGLTGTAGGEGPLWGLTRTTAADQVRLLRQVFVADGSVLSAASRAYVRGLMERIADGQRWGVSAAADGADGTGGVGGADGTGGSGWALKNGWLRRSTTGLWVVNSIGRVETGGRGRLVAVVSRGSGTRAEGIALTEAAARAAVSVFTDDAA
;
A
#
# COMPACT_ATOMS: atom_id res chain seq x y z
N MET A 1 -23.72 5.25 0.67
CA MET A 1 -23.16 4.23 1.56
C MET A 1 -21.82 4.58 2.20
N ARG A 2 -20.97 5.48 1.64
CA ARG A 2 -19.66 5.87 2.22
C ARG A 2 -19.73 6.56 3.59
N ILE A 3 -20.78 7.34 3.89
CA ILE A 3 -20.88 8.18 5.12
C ILE A 3 -20.86 7.34 6.41
N HIS A 4 -21.46 6.14 6.42
CA HIS A 4 -21.48 5.28 7.62
C HIS A 4 -20.10 4.63 7.88
N GLY A 5 -19.39 4.21 6.85
CA GLY A 5 -18.05 3.65 6.97
C GLY A 5 -17.04 4.67 7.51
N ASP A 6 -17.05 5.89 7.00
CA ASP A 6 -16.15 6.96 7.44
C ASP A 6 -16.38 7.34 8.90
N ALA A 7 -17.64 7.38 9.37
CA ALA A 7 -17.97 7.64 10.77
C ALA A 7 -17.49 6.51 11.70
N ARG A 8 -17.66 5.24 11.28
CA ARG A 8 -17.14 4.06 12.03
C ARG A 8 -15.62 4.10 12.12
N LEU A 9 -14.93 4.41 11.01
CA LEU A 9 -13.48 4.54 11.01
C LEU A 9 -13.01 5.72 11.87
N ALA A 10 -13.70 6.85 11.84
CA ALA A 10 -13.37 7.98 12.71
C ALA A 10 -13.52 7.62 14.20
N ALA A 11 -14.55 6.87 14.56
CA ALA A 11 -14.74 6.36 15.93
C ALA A 11 -13.63 5.37 16.33
N ALA A 12 -13.24 4.45 15.44
CA ALA A 12 -12.14 3.52 15.69
C ALA A 12 -10.80 4.26 15.83
N MET A 13 -10.54 5.26 14.99
CA MET A 13 -9.34 6.09 15.05
C MET A 13 -9.27 6.97 16.29
N ALA A 14 -10.38 7.27 16.95
CA ALA A 14 -10.38 8.01 18.23
C ALA A 14 -9.64 7.26 19.37
N SER A 15 -9.48 5.95 19.25
CA SER A 15 -8.68 5.14 20.20
C SER A 15 -7.19 5.07 19.83
N VAL A 16 -6.80 5.57 18.66
CA VAL A 16 -5.41 5.60 18.20
C VAL A 16 -4.73 6.87 18.68
N THR A 17 -3.66 6.73 19.44
CA THR A 17 -2.86 7.89 19.88
C THR A 17 -2.10 8.46 18.68
N VAL A 18 -2.47 9.67 18.28
CA VAL A 18 -1.75 10.45 17.26
C VAL A 18 -1.05 11.60 17.99
N PRO A 19 0.28 11.65 18.05
CA PRO A 19 1.01 12.74 18.72
C PRO A 19 0.76 14.10 18.06
N ASP A 20 0.90 15.16 18.82
CA ASP A 20 0.77 16.53 18.34
C ASP A 20 1.72 16.80 17.16
N GLY A 21 1.19 17.39 16.09
CA GLY A 21 1.96 17.69 14.89
C GLY A 21 2.17 16.49 13.94
N VAL A 22 1.71 15.29 14.32
CA VAL A 22 1.69 14.13 13.43
C VAL A 22 0.37 14.10 12.66
N GLU A 23 0.46 13.85 11.37
CA GLU A 23 -0.70 13.67 10.50
C GLU A 23 -0.77 12.23 10.01
N VAL A 24 -1.98 11.68 9.95
CA VAL A 24 -2.26 10.34 9.45
C VAL A 24 -3.54 10.35 8.61
N SER A 25 -3.51 9.61 7.51
CA SER A 25 -4.70 9.31 6.71
C SER A 25 -4.77 7.81 6.45
N VAL A 26 -5.98 7.29 6.52
CA VAL A 26 -6.28 5.87 6.42
C VAL A 26 -7.38 5.64 5.41
N ALA A 27 -7.26 4.60 4.62
CA ALA A 27 -8.34 4.11 3.78
C ALA A 27 -8.38 2.58 3.85
N VAL A 28 -9.59 2.03 3.83
CA VAL A 28 -9.81 0.60 3.84
C VAL A 28 -10.96 0.24 2.90
N LEU A 29 -10.87 -0.92 2.27
CA LEU A 29 -11.89 -1.45 1.36
C LEU A 29 -12.03 -2.96 1.57
N ASP A 30 -13.27 -3.41 1.74
CA ASP A 30 -13.66 -4.80 1.52
C ASP A 30 -13.94 -4.98 0.01
N PRO A 31 -13.10 -5.71 -0.73
CA PRO A 31 -13.31 -5.86 -2.17
C PRO A 31 -14.50 -6.77 -2.53
N GLU A 32 -14.98 -7.60 -1.61
CA GLU A 32 -16.11 -8.50 -1.84
C GLU A 32 -17.44 -7.76 -1.73
N SER A 33 -17.65 -7.00 -0.65
CA SER A 33 -18.86 -6.20 -0.48
C SER A 33 -18.81 -4.85 -1.23
N GLY A 34 -17.61 -4.35 -1.57
CA GLY A 34 -17.40 -3.01 -2.09
C GLY A 34 -17.51 -1.92 -1.03
N GLU A 35 -17.69 -2.29 0.24
CA GLU A 35 -17.73 -1.35 1.35
C GLU A 35 -16.33 -0.83 1.67
N GLY A 36 -16.25 0.46 1.98
CA GLY A 36 -14.97 1.10 2.32
C GLY A 36 -15.17 2.30 3.23
N ALA A 37 -14.07 2.68 3.87
CA ALA A 37 -14.02 3.83 4.76
C ALA A 37 -12.71 4.60 4.57
N SER A 38 -12.74 5.89 4.89
CA SER A 38 -11.58 6.78 4.88
C SER A 38 -11.56 7.67 6.12
N TYR A 39 -10.34 7.99 6.58
CA TYR A 39 -10.08 8.90 7.70
C TYR A 39 -8.91 9.80 7.37
N GLY A 40 -8.99 11.05 7.78
CA GLY A 40 -8.00 12.07 7.46
C GLY A 40 -8.06 12.50 5.99
N ALA A 41 -7.31 13.52 5.67
CA ALA A 41 -7.29 14.12 4.33
C ALA A 41 -5.86 14.59 3.99
N GLY A 42 -5.69 15.03 2.74
CA GLY A 42 -4.44 15.60 2.25
C GLY A 42 -3.57 14.60 1.48
N ALA A 43 -2.51 15.13 0.91
CA ALA A 43 -1.53 14.36 0.17
C ALA A 43 -0.26 14.19 0.99
N PHE A 44 0.33 13.00 0.92
CA PHE A 44 1.52 12.59 1.68
C PHE A 44 2.63 12.17 0.72
N ASP A 45 3.88 12.35 1.11
CA ASP A 45 5.00 11.76 0.38
C ASP A 45 4.92 10.23 0.49
N THR A 46 5.07 9.54 -0.62
CA THR A 46 4.91 8.08 -0.66
C THR A 46 6.04 7.34 0.04
N ALA A 47 7.26 7.89 0.06
CA ALA A 47 8.44 7.08 0.31
C ALA A 47 8.40 5.80 -0.58
N SER A 48 8.77 4.64 -0.06
CA SER A 48 8.87 3.41 -0.85
C SER A 48 7.55 2.71 -1.18
N ILE A 49 6.39 3.18 -0.75
CA ILE A 49 5.13 2.58 -1.23
C ILE A 49 4.91 2.84 -2.72
N VAL A 50 5.45 3.95 -3.28
CA VAL A 50 5.42 4.25 -4.73
C VAL A 50 6.02 3.14 -5.60
N LYS A 51 6.82 2.26 -5.04
CA LYS A 51 7.42 1.14 -5.78
C LYS A 51 6.36 0.19 -6.34
N VAL A 52 5.20 0.11 -5.69
CA VAL A 52 4.04 -0.62 -6.24
C VAL A 52 3.45 0.12 -7.43
N ASP A 53 3.33 1.45 -7.37
CA ASP A 53 2.88 2.27 -8.50
C ASP A 53 3.84 2.15 -9.69
N ILE A 54 5.16 2.25 -9.44
CA ILE A 54 6.20 2.11 -10.48
C ILE A 54 6.08 0.74 -11.16
N LEU A 55 5.93 -0.33 -10.38
CA LEU A 55 5.79 -1.68 -10.94
C LEU A 55 4.50 -1.84 -11.73
N ALA A 56 3.38 -1.33 -11.23
CA ALA A 56 2.10 -1.36 -11.93
C ALA A 56 2.17 -0.58 -13.25
N ALA A 57 2.79 0.61 -13.24
CA ALA A 57 3.01 1.42 -14.45
C ALA A 57 3.91 0.71 -15.47
N LEU A 58 4.98 0.06 -15.02
CA LEU A 58 5.87 -0.73 -15.88
C LEU A 58 5.14 -1.90 -16.55
N LEU A 59 4.34 -2.62 -15.79
CA LEU A 59 3.54 -3.75 -16.29
C LEU A 59 2.47 -3.28 -17.28
N LEU A 60 1.79 -2.18 -16.99
CA LEU A 60 0.80 -1.59 -17.88
C LEU A 60 1.44 -1.18 -19.21
N ARG A 61 2.60 -0.52 -19.16
CA ARG A 61 3.37 -0.15 -20.36
C ARG A 61 3.82 -1.37 -21.18
N ALA A 62 4.24 -2.44 -20.48
CA ALA A 62 4.61 -3.69 -21.16
C ALA A 62 3.40 -4.34 -21.85
N GLN A 63 2.23 -4.34 -21.19
CA GLN A 63 0.97 -4.81 -21.76
C GLN A 63 0.60 -4.03 -23.04
N ASP A 64 0.65 -2.70 -22.98
CA ASP A 64 0.32 -1.83 -24.12
C ASP A 64 1.26 -2.09 -25.32
N ALA A 65 2.51 -2.44 -25.03
CA ALA A 65 3.50 -2.80 -26.05
C ALA A 65 3.40 -4.28 -26.51
N GLY A 66 2.43 -5.06 -25.99
CA GLY A 66 2.27 -6.47 -26.33
C GLY A 66 3.47 -7.35 -25.93
N ARG A 67 4.25 -6.96 -24.92
CA ARG A 67 5.46 -7.66 -24.50
C ARG A 67 5.40 -8.07 -23.01
N SER A 68 6.26 -9.00 -22.67
CA SER A 68 6.57 -9.30 -21.25
C SER A 68 7.68 -8.38 -20.74
N LEU A 69 7.85 -8.33 -19.42
CA LEU A 69 9.03 -7.70 -18.81
C LEU A 69 10.31 -8.43 -19.29
N THR A 70 11.36 -7.68 -19.54
CA THR A 70 12.70 -8.23 -19.81
C THR A 70 13.26 -8.91 -18.54
N ALA A 71 14.32 -9.70 -18.69
CA ALA A 71 15.00 -10.31 -17.54
C ALA A 71 15.52 -9.25 -16.55
N SER A 72 16.07 -8.14 -17.06
CA SER A 72 16.56 -7.03 -16.23
C SER A 72 15.42 -6.34 -15.50
N GLU A 73 14.30 -6.04 -16.17
CA GLU A 73 13.11 -5.44 -15.53
C GLU A 73 12.56 -6.35 -14.42
N ARG A 74 12.50 -7.67 -14.64
CA ARG A 74 12.07 -8.64 -13.63
C ARG A 74 13.01 -8.67 -12.43
N SER A 75 14.32 -8.74 -12.65
CA SER A 75 15.32 -8.74 -11.58
C SER A 75 15.20 -7.47 -10.72
N SER A 76 15.15 -6.30 -11.37
CA SER A 76 14.97 -5.03 -10.66
C SER A 76 13.63 -4.96 -9.92
N ALA A 77 12.53 -5.43 -10.52
CA ALA A 77 11.21 -5.43 -9.88
C ALA A 77 11.19 -6.30 -8.62
N THR A 78 11.85 -7.46 -8.65
CA THR A 78 11.93 -8.37 -7.50
C THR A 78 12.60 -7.69 -6.32
N VAL A 79 13.84 -7.24 -6.45
CA VAL A 79 14.57 -6.62 -5.33
C VAL A 79 13.99 -5.25 -4.93
N MET A 80 13.37 -4.51 -5.88
CA MET A 80 12.65 -3.27 -5.60
C MET A 80 11.48 -3.49 -4.65
N ILE A 81 10.70 -4.55 -4.84
CA ILE A 81 9.53 -4.81 -3.99
C ILE A 81 9.93 -5.58 -2.75
N GLU A 82 10.65 -6.71 -2.89
CA GLU A 82 10.95 -7.62 -1.78
C GLU A 82 11.93 -7.00 -0.77
N ASP A 83 13.02 -6.37 -1.23
CA ASP A 83 14.06 -5.77 -0.40
C ASP A 83 13.93 -4.25 -0.26
N SER A 84 13.01 -3.66 -1.00
CA SER A 84 12.87 -2.19 -1.10
C SER A 84 14.12 -1.49 -1.66
N ASP A 85 14.83 -2.13 -2.61
CA ASP A 85 16.04 -1.60 -3.21
C ASP A 85 15.79 -0.28 -3.95
N ASN A 86 16.63 0.73 -3.69
CA ASN A 86 16.46 2.08 -4.23
C ASN A 86 17.09 2.26 -5.61
N ASP A 87 18.17 1.55 -5.91
CA ASP A 87 18.82 1.63 -7.21
C ASP A 87 17.93 1.00 -8.28
N SER A 88 17.32 -0.13 -7.96
CA SER A 88 16.31 -0.78 -8.81
C SER A 88 15.07 0.10 -8.99
N ALA A 89 14.60 0.76 -7.92
CA ALA A 89 13.51 1.72 -8.04
C ALA A 89 13.86 2.88 -8.98
N SER A 90 15.06 3.43 -8.86
CA SER A 90 15.55 4.51 -9.72
C SER A 90 15.71 4.07 -11.18
N ALA A 91 16.13 2.82 -11.41
CA ALA A 91 16.22 2.25 -12.76
C ALA A 91 14.82 2.09 -13.39
N LEU A 92 13.87 1.52 -12.66
CA LEU A 92 12.51 1.32 -13.16
C LEU A 92 11.73 2.63 -13.26
N TRP A 93 11.97 3.61 -12.37
CA TRP A 93 11.44 4.97 -12.49
C TRP A 93 11.82 5.63 -13.82
N ARG A 94 13.08 5.51 -14.22
CA ARG A 94 13.53 5.99 -15.54
C ARG A 94 12.87 5.20 -16.69
N ALA A 95 12.74 3.88 -16.53
CA ALA A 95 12.16 3.00 -17.53
C ALA A 95 10.69 3.32 -17.84
N ILE A 96 9.92 3.72 -16.83
CA ILE A 96 8.52 4.14 -17.03
C ILE A 96 8.38 5.57 -17.60
N GLY A 97 9.45 6.37 -17.63
CA GLY A 97 9.42 7.77 -18.10
C GLY A 97 9.28 8.79 -16.96
N THR A 98 9.75 8.44 -15.76
CA THR A 98 9.74 9.29 -14.55
C THR A 98 8.33 9.74 -14.16
N ALA A 99 8.16 10.95 -13.60
CA ALA A 99 6.88 11.48 -13.18
C ALA A 99 5.81 11.43 -14.28
N GLY A 100 6.15 11.86 -15.50
CA GLY A 100 5.18 11.87 -16.58
C GLY A 100 4.66 10.48 -16.97
N GLY A 101 5.51 9.45 -16.90
CA GLY A 101 5.09 8.07 -17.16
C GLY A 101 4.27 7.49 -16.00
N LEU A 102 4.60 7.84 -14.75
CA LEU A 102 3.79 7.46 -13.60
C LEU A 102 2.42 8.13 -13.65
N ASP A 103 2.37 9.44 -13.91
CA ASP A 103 1.11 10.20 -13.92
C ASP A 103 0.16 9.70 -15.02
N ALA A 104 0.69 9.37 -16.20
CA ALA A 104 -0.09 8.74 -17.27
C ALA A 104 -0.66 7.37 -16.89
N ALA A 105 0.08 6.57 -16.12
CA ALA A 105 -0.43 5.32 -15.59
C ALA A 105 -1.47 5.55 -14.48
N ASN A 106 -1.23 6.51 -13.59
CA ASN A 106 -2.14 6.90 -12.50
C ASN A 106 -3.49 7.37 -13.02
N GLU A 107 -3.52 8.12 -14.11
CA GLU A 107 -4.78 8.50 -14.78
C GLU A 107 -5.60 7.25 -15.17
N ARG A 108 -4.96 6.23 -15.74
CA ARG A 108 -5.61 4.97 -16.12
C ARG A 108 -6.02 4.13 -14.91
N PHE A 109 -5.29 4.19 -13.81
CA PHE A 109 -5.64 3.54 -12.55
C PHE A 109 -6.71 4.30 -11.75
N GLY A 110 -7.05 5.53 -12.14
CA GLY A 110 -7.97 6.41 -11.43
C GLY A 110 -7.40 7.02 -10.16
N LEU A 111 -6.07 7.21 -10.07
CA LEU A 111 -5.37 7.79 -8.91
C LEU A 111 -5.29 9.32 -9.08
N THR A 112 -6.40 10.01 -8.85
CA THR A 112 -6.54 11.45 -9.15
C THR A 112 -5.85 12.39 -8.16
N GLY A 113 -5.48 11.90 -6.99
CA GLY A 113 -4.75 12.63 -5.94
C GLY A 113 -3.29 12.22 -5.83
N THR A 114 -2.77 11.47 -6.83
CA THR A 114 -1.37 11.01 -6.85
C THR A 114 -0.61 11.71 -7.98
N ALA A 115 0.51 12.33 -7.65
CA ALA A 115 1.36 13.07 -8.59
C ALA A 115 2.83 12.68 -8.41
N GLY A 116 3.51 12.36 -9.51
CA GLY A 116 4.90 11.91 -9.54
C GLY A 116 5.87 12.94 -8.96
N GLY A 117 6.87 12.47 -8.23
CA GLY A 117 7.94 13.32 -7.70
C GLY A 117 8.82 13.88 -8.82
N GLU A 118 9.37 15.06 -8.61
CA GLU A 118 10.20 15.74 -9.62
C GLU A 118 11.54 15.03 -9.84
N GLY A 119 11.96 14.92 -11.09
CA GLY A 119 13.25 14.38 -11.49
C GLY A 119 13.50 12.97 -10.93
N PRO A 120 14.60 12.76 -10.16
CA PRO A 120 14.91 11.46 -9.58
C PRO A 120 14.19 11.19 -8.25
N LEU A 121 13.35 12.11 -7.76
CA LEU A 121 12.79 12.09 -6.41
C LEU A 121 11.49 11.29 -6.34
N TRP A 122 11.49 10.07 -6.88
CA TRP A 122 10.32 9.19 -6.88
C TRP A 122 9.71 8.99 -5.47
N GLY A 123 10.52 8.95 -4.41
CA GLY A 123 10.04 8.83 -3.03
C GLY A 123 9.28 10.05 -2.50
N LEU A 124 9.32 11.18 -3.21
CA LEU A 124 8.54 12.39 -2.94
C LEU A 124 7.28 12.49 -3.83
N THR A 125 6.92 11.43 -4.56
CA THR A 125 5.59 11.30 -5.16
C THR A 125 4.53 11.57 -4.10
N ARG A 126 3.56 12.41 -4.43
CA ARG A 126 2.47 12.78 -3.53
C ARG A 126 1.28 11.87 -3.78
N THR A 127 0.68 11.35 -2.70
CA THR A 127 -0.47 10.45 -2.80
C THR A 127 -1.47 10.64 -1.66
N THR A 128 -2.64 10.03 -1.79
CA THR A 128 -3.66 9.94 -0.73
C THR A 128 -3.86 8.48 -0.32
N ALA A 129 -4.33 8.22 0.90
CA ALA A 129 -4.68 6.86 1.33
C ALA A 129 -5.75 6.24 0.41
N ALA A 130 -6.72 7.04 -0.04
CA ALA A 130 -7.77 6.60 -0.95
C ALA A 130 -7.21 6.14 -2.31
N ASP A 131 -6.22 6.86 -2.86
CA ASP A 131 -5.58 6.45 -4.12
C ASP A 131 -4.77 5.18 -3.95
N GLN A 132 -4.08 5.01 -2.83
CA GLN A 132 -3.34 3.78 -2.58
C GLN A 132 -4.28 2.56 -2.44
N VAL A 133 -5.47 2.72 -1.86
CA VAL A 133 -6.50 1.66 -1.89
C VAL A 133 -7.00 1.41 -3.32
N ARG A 134 -7.16 2.45 -4.17
CA ARG A 134 -7.49 2.26 -5.59
C ARG A 134 -6.40 1.50 -6.34
N LEU A 135 -5.12 1.81 -6.08
CA LEU A 135 -4.01 1.05 -6.65
C LEU A 135 -4.05 -0.43 -6.21
N LEU A 136 -4.25 -0.68 -4.91
CA LEU A 136 -4.40 -2.05 -4.39
C LEU A 136 -5.59 -2.76 -5.07
N ARG A 137 -6.69 -2.05 -5.34
CA ARG A 137 -7.81 -2.62 -6.09
C ARG A 137 -7.39 -3.05 -7.50
N GLN A 138 -6.56 -2.26 -8.20
CA GLN A 138 -6.00 -2.66 -9.50
C GLN A 138 -5.17 -3.95 -9.41
N VAL A 139 -4.50 -4.18 -8.27
CA VAL A 139 -3.65 -5.36 -8.06
C VAL A 139 -4.44 -6.59 -7.60
N PHE A 140 -5.35 -6.42 -6.65
CA PHE A 140 -6.00 -7.52 -5.95
C PHE A 140 -7.40 -7.88 -6.45
N VAL A 141 -8.07 -6.99 -7.18
CA VAL A 141 -9.42 -7.20 -7.71
C VAL A 141 -9.37 -7.36 -9.23
N ALA A 142 -10.06 -8.36 -9.76
CA ALA A 142 -10.07 -8.61 -11.21
C ALA A 142 -11.02 -7.64 -11.93
N ASP A 143 -12.17 -7.40 -11.34
CA ASP A 143 -13.20 -6.54 -11.92
C ASP A 143 -12.77 -5.08 -11.96
N GLY A 144 -12.83 -4.48 -13.15
CA GLY A 144 -12.45 -3.10 -13.40
C GLY A 144 -10.93 -2.82 -13.36
N SER A 145 -10.07 -3.86 -13.23
CA SER A 145 -8.62 -3.69 -13.31
C SER A 145 -8.15 -3.54 -14.76
N VAL A 146 -7.29 -2.56 -15.01
CA VAL A 146 -6.59 -2.42 -16.31
C VAL A 146 -5.33 -3.28 -16.38
N LEU A 147 -4.90 -3.89 -15.27
CA LEU A 147 -3.81 -4.85 -15.24
C LEU A 147 -4.30 -6.24 -15.61
N SER A 148 -3.57 -6.93 -16.46
CA SER A 148 -3.85 -8.32 -16.80
C SER A 148 -3.78 -9.26 -15.59
N ALA A 149 -4.41 -10.43 -15.68
CA ALA A 149 -4.33 -11.44 -14.64
C ALA A 149 -2.89 -11.82 -14.28
N ALA A 150 -2.01 -11.93 -15.29
CA ALA A 150 -0.60 -12.23 -15.10
C ALA A 150 0.14 -11.09 -14.38
N SER A 151 -0.13 -9.83 -14.76
CA SER A 151 0.45 -8.65 -14.11
C SER A 151 0.04 -8.57 -12.65
N ARG A 152 -1.26 -8.74 -12.35
CA ARG A 152 -1.77 -8.76 -10.98
C ARG A 152 -1.12 -9.87 -10.14
N ALA A 153 -1.06 -11.09 -10.67
CA ALA A 153 -0.44 -12.22 -9.98
C ALA A 153 1.05 -11.95 -9.68
N TYR A 154 1.76 -11.33 -10.61
CA TYR A 154 3.16 -10.99 -10.43
C TYR A 154 3.38 -9.97 -9.30
N VAL A 155 2.61 -8.87 -9.28
CA VAL A 155 2.71 -7.86 -8.21
C VAL A 155 2.38 -8.48 -6.85
N ARG A 156 1.27 -9.24 -6.76
CA ARG A 156 0.87 -9.91 -5.52
C ARG A 156 1.96 -10.81 -4.98
N GLY A 157 2.49 -11.68 -5.83
CA GLY A 157 3.54 -12.62 -5.43
C GLY A 157 4.81 -11.94 -4.91
N LEU A 158 5.18 -10.75 -5.41
CA LEU A 158 6.29 -9.98 -4.85
C LEU A 158 5.93 -9.36 -3.51
N MET A 159 4.71 -8.80 -3.36
CA MET A 159 4.25 -8.20 -2.11
C MET A 159 4.07 -9.22 -0.97
N GLU A 160 3.89 -10.51 -1.28
CA GLU A 160 3.81 -11.62 -0.32
C GLU A 160 5.20 -12.07 0.19
N ARG A 161 6.28 -11.71 -0.52
CA ARG A 161 7.64 -12.16 -0.24
C ARG A 161 8.59 -11.07 0.23
N ILE A 162 8.07 -9.99 0.81
CA ILE A 162 8.92 -8.93 1.33
C ILE A 162 9.87 -9.45 2.43
N ALA A 163 11.05 -8.85 2.51
CA ALA A 163 12.07 -9.18 3.50
C ALA A 163 11.55 -9.12 4.94
N ASP A 164 12.02 -10.03 5.81
CA ASP A 164 11.54 -10.16 7.20
C ASP A 164 11.56 -8.85 7.98
N GLY A 165 12.61 -8.04 7.83
CA GLY A 165 12.75 -6.75 8.50
C GLY A 165 11.74 -5.68 8.04
N GLN A 166 10.91 -5.98 7.05
CA GLN A 166 9.88 -5.09 6.52
C GLN A 166 8.45 -5.59 6.77
N ARG A 167 8.27 -6.65 7.54
CA ARG A 167 6.96 -7.22 7.90
C ARG A 167 6.34 -6.47 9.08
N TRP A 168 5.94 -5.23 8.86
CA TRP A 168 5.29 -4.33 9.83
C TRP A 168 4.21 -3.51 9.12
N GLY A 169 3.50 -2.68 9.85
CA GLY A 169 2.47 -1.80 9.29
C GLY A 169 1.14 -2.54 9.13
N VAL A 170 0.60 -2.61 7.90
CA VAL A 170 -0.72 -3.22 7.68
C VAL A 170 -0.77 -4.71 8.05
N SER A 171 0.36 -5.43 8.04
CA SER A 171 0.42 -6.82 8.50
C SER A 171 0.01 -7.01 9.96
N ALA A 172 0.14 -5.97 10.78
CA ALA A 172 -0.29 -5.99 12.18
C ALA A 172 -1.82 -6.11 12.36
N ALA A 173 -2.58 -5.90 11.28
CA ALA A 173 -4.03 -6.06 11.25
C ALA A 173 -4.49 -7.42 10.69
N ALA A 174 -3.57 -8.29 10.28
CA ALA A 174 -3.89 -9.62 9.81
C ALA A 174 -4.23 -10.56 10.98
N ASP A 175 -5.08 -11.56 10.72
CA ASP A 175 -5.38 -12.61 11.70
C ASP A 175 -4.07 -13.31 12.11
N GLY A 176 -3.90 -13.53 13.42
CA GLY A 176 -2.70 -14.17 13.97
C GLY A 176 -1.43 -13.31 13.98
N ALA A 177 -1.53 -12.00 13.75
CA ALA A 177 -0.39 -11.07 13.79
C ALA A 177 0.35 -11.07 15.15
N ASP A 178 -0.30 -11.48 16.22
CA ASP A 178 0.25 -11.53 17.59
C ASP A 178 1.13 -12.79 17.85
N GLY A 179 1.54 -13.48 16.78
CA GLY A 179 2.44 -14.64 16.88
C GLY A 179 1.79 -15.94 17.35
N THR A 180 0.46 -15.97 17.57
CA THR A 180 -0.29 -17.15 18.02
C THR A 180 -1.00 -17.90 16.89
N GLY A 181 -1.04 -17.34 15.69
CA GLY A 181 -1.68 -17.92 14.50
C GLY A 181 -0.68 -18.43 13.49
N GLY A 182 -0.47 -19.74 13.44
CA GLY A 182 0.16 -20.38 12.29
C GLY A 182 -0.78 -20.19 11.09
N VAL A 183 -0.33 -19.45 10.09
CA VAL A 183 -1.03 -19.26 8.82
C VAL A 183 -1.01 -20.56 8.01
N GLY A 184 -1.96 -21.41 8.29
CA GLY A 184 -2.33 -22.48 7.41
C GLY A 184 -3.75 -22.17 6.92
N GLY A 185 -3.91 -21.73 5.68
CA GLY A 185 -5.18 -21.82 5.02
C GLY A 185 -5.63 -23.28 5.10
N ALA A 186 -6.93 -23.54 5.33
CA ALA A 186 -7.51 -24.87 5.47
C ALA A 186 -7.30 -25.79 4.24
N ASP A 187 -6.67 -25.27 3.18
CA ASP A 187 -6.37 -25.95 1.91
C ASP A 187 -4.89 -26.22 1.66
N GLY A 188 -4.01 -25.98 2.66
CA GLY A 188 -2.57 -26.30 2.53
C GLY A 188 -1.79 -25.38 1.57
N THR A 189 -2.37 -24.36 1.00
CA THR A 189 -1.69 -23.33 0.21
C THR A 189 -1.22 -22.22 1.15
N GLY A 190 -0.12 -22.47 1.89
CA GLY A 190 0.44 -21.58 2.91
C GLY A 190 0.86 -20.21 2.37
N GLY A 191 -0.11 -19.34 2.09
CA GLY A 191 0.13 -17.92 1.86
C GLY A 191 0.22 -17.17 3.19
N SER A 192 1.09 -16.17 3.26
CA SER A 192 1.05 -15.21 4.37
C SER A 192 -0.32 -14.54 4.39
N GLY A 193 -0.96 -14.37 5.55
CA GLY A 193 -2.26 -13.68 5.68
C GLY A 193 -2.21 -12.21 5.27
N TRP A 194 -1.17 -11.81 4.54
CA TRP A 194 -0.93 -10.45 4.06
C TRP A 194 -0.05 -10.43 2.80
N ALA A 195 -0.21 -9.33 2.04
CA ALA A 195 0.67 -8.90 0.96
C ALA A 195 0.82 -7.39 1.07
N LEU A 196 2.04 -6.88 1.24
CA LEU A 196 2.22 -5.47 1.60
C LEU A 196 3.44 -4.80 0.96
N LYS A 197 3.47 -3.47 1.03
CA LYS A 197 4.65 -2.65 0.81
C LYS A 197 4.70 -1.53 1.81
N ASN A 198 5.85 -1.36 2.42
CA ASN A 198 6.12 -0.28 3.35
C ASN A 198 6.98 0.82 2.71
N GLY A 199 6.85 2.01 3.25
CA GLY A 199 7.65 3.16 2.85
C GLY A 199 7.99 4.04 4.04
N TRP A 200 9.24 4.46 4.12
CA TRP A 200 9.69 5.41 5.14
C TRP A 200 10.78 6.30 4.61
N LEU A 201 10.80 7.54 5.05
CA LEU A 201 11.89 8.48 4.83
C LEU A 201 11.93 9.53 5.94
N ARG A 202 13.12 10.04 6.23
CA ARG A 202 13.28 11.21 7.08
C ARG A 202 13.39 12.44 6.20
N ARG A 203 12.50 13.41 6.40
CA ARG A 203 12.53 14.66 5.65
C ARG A 203 13.72 15.51 6.07
N SER A 204 14.59 15.87 5.12
CA SER A 204 15.75 16.73 5.39
C SER A 204 15.36 18.14 5.85
N THR A 205 14.18 18.62 5.44
CA THR A 205 13.67 19.95 5.77
C THR A 205 13.15 20.09 7.20
N THR A 206 12.60 19.00 7.77
CA THR A 206 11.97 19.02 9.10
C THR A 206 12.66 18.11 10.11
N GLY A 207 13.45 17.15 9.63
CA GLY A 207 14.03 16.09 10.47
C GLY A 207 13.00 15.04 10.93
N LEU A 208 11.73 15.18 10.54
CA LEU A 208 10.65 14.27 10.93
C LEU A 208 10.45 13.14 9.92
N TRP A 209 9.80 12.08 10.36
CA TRP A 209 9.61 10.88 9.57
C TRP A 209 8.26 10.84 8.85
N VAL A 210 8.31 10.35 7.62
CA VAL A 210 7.18 9.83 6.87
C VAL A 210 7.24 8.31 7.01
N VAL A 211 6.11 7.69 7.40
CA VAL A 211 6.00 6.24 7.56
C VAL A 211 4.66 5.79 7.00
N ASN A 212 4.70 4.93 6.00
CA ASN A 212 3.53 4.48 5.25
C ASN A 212 3.51 2.97 5.13
N SER A 213 2.31 2.39 5.04
CA SER A 213 2.12 0.98 4.77
C SER A 213 0.85 0.77 3.95
N ILE A 214 0.94 -0.05 2.91
CA ILE A 214 -0.20 -0.40 2.06
C ILE A 214 -0.20 -1.91 1.80
N GLY A 215 -1.38 -2.51 1.68
CA GLY A 215 -1.44 -3.93 1.36
C GLY A 215 -2.82 -4.53 1.44
N ARG A 216 -2.86 -5.83 1.21
CA ARG A 216 -3.98 -6.70 1.49
C ARG A 216 -3.68 -7.48 2.76
N VAL A 217 -4.63 -7.55 3.66
CA VAL A 217 -4.56 -8.36 4.89
C VAL A 217 -5.78 -9.26 5.00
N GLU A 218 -5.61 -10.45 5.55
CA GLU A 218 -6.73 -11.34 5.87
C GLU A 218 -7.16 -11.11 7.31
N THR A 219 -8.44 -10.83 7.50
CA THR A 219 -9.05 -10.65 8.80
C THR A 219 -10.51 -11.12 8.77
N GLY A 220 -10.90 -11.93 9.74
CA GLY A 220 -12.23 -12.56 9.78
C GLY A 220 -12.49 -13.46 8.56
N GLY A 221 -11.47 -14.12 8.03
CA GLY A 221 -11.55 -14.97 6.85
C GLY A 221 -11.75 -14.22 5.53
N ARG A 222 -11.56 -12.91 5.50
CA ARG A 222 -11.75 -12.06 4.31
C ARG A 222 -10.53 -11.18 4.05
N GLY A 223 -10.23 -10.95 2.78
CA GLY A 223 -9.18 -10.03 2.37
C GLY A 223 -9.63 -8.57 2.41
N ARG A 224 -8.90 -7.72 3.14
CA ARG A 224 -9.13 -6.27 3.20
C ARG A 224 -7.97 -5.53 2.54
N LEU A 225 -8.28 -4.49 1.76
CA LEU A 225 -7.29 -3.58 1.20
C LEU A 225 -7.14 -2.40 2.15
N VAL A 226 -5.92 -2.17 2.64
CA VAL A 226 -5.63 -1.15 3.65
C VAL A 226 -4.49 -0.27 3.19
N ALA A 227 -4.63 1.03 3.37
CA ALA A 227 -3.57 2.00 3.18
C ALA A 227 -3.51 2.96 4.37
N VAL A 228 -2.34 3.10 4.96
CA VAL A 228 -2.03 4.08 6.00
C VAL A 228 -0.87 4.91 5.54
N VAL A 229 -1.06 6.22 5.49
CA VAL A 229 -0.03 7.21 5.16
C VAL A 229 0.11 8.22 6.29
N SER A 230 1.34 8.51 6.68
CA SER A 230 1.61 9.41 7.81
C SER A 230 2.84 10.27 7.61
N ARG A 231 2.91 11.39 8.34
CA ARG A 231 4.07 12.28 8.41
C ARG A 231 4.15 12.96 9.77
N GLY A 232 5.35 13.39 10.14
CA GLY A 232 5.56 14.20 11.34
C GLY A 232 6.04 13.42 12.55
N SER A 233 6.20 12.09 12.48
CA SER A 233 6.71 11.29 13.59
C SER A 233 8.14 11.68 13.94
N GLY A 234 8.47 11.76 15.24
CA GLY A 234 9.81 12.08 15.74
C GLY A 234 10.82 10.99 15.43
N THR A 235 10.38 9.74 15.46
CA THR A 235 11.20 8.57 15.15
C THR A 235 10.48 7.64 14.16
N ARG A 236 11.26 6.79 13.47
CA ARG A 236 10.71 5.74 12.63
C ARG A 236 9.85 4.75 13.42
N ALA A 237 10.29 4.42 14.64
CA ALA A 237 9.58 3.46 15.50
C ALA A 237 8.19 3.97 15.90
N GLU A 238 8.07 5.24 16.27
CA GLU A 238 6.77 5.88 16.54
C GLU A 238 5.87 5.87 15.31
N GLY A 239 6.41 6.17 14.13
CA GLY A 239 5.66 6.12 12.89
C GLY A 239 5.18 4.70 12.54
N ILE A 240 5.98 3.67 12.80
CA ILE A 240 5.57 2.26 12.62
C ILE A 240 4.44 1.92 13.60
N ALA A 241 4.59 2.24 14.88
CA ALA A 241 3.56 1.96 15.89
C ALA A 241 2.23 2.64 15.56
N LEU A 242 2.26 3.90 15.10
CA LEU A 242 1.07 4.62 14.63
C LEU A 242 0.44 3.91 13.42
N THR A 243 1.25 3.53 12.45
CA THR A 243 0.78 2.87 11.22
C THR A 243 0.09 1.54 11.54
N GLU A 244 0.65 0.76 12.47
CA GLU A 244 0.09 -0.51 12.91
C GLU A 244 -1.23 -0.33 13.68
N ALA A 245 -1.27 0.62 14.62
CA ALA A 245 -2.49 0.94 15.36
C ALA A 245 -3.61 1.42 14.42
N ALA A 246 -3.28 2.28 13.46
CA ALA A 246 -4.22 2.77 12.47
C ALA A 246 -4.72 1.65 11.52
N ALA A 247 -3.86 0.70 11.16
CA ALA A 247 -4.26 -0.45 10.35
C ALA A 247 -5.23 -1.37 11.10
N ARG A 248 -5.00 -1.64 12.39
CA ARG A 248 -5.94 -2.41 13.24
C ARG A 248 -7.29 -1.68 13.35
N ALA A 249 -7.28 -0.37 13.58
CA ALA A 249 -8.49 0.44 13.61
C ALA A 249 -9.25 0.41 12.26
N ALA A 250 -8.51 0.38 11.15
CA ALA A 250 -9.12 0.32 9.81
C ALA A 250 -9.91 -0.97 9.57
N VAL A 251 -9.38 -2.12 9.97
CA VAL A 251 -10.06 -3.40 9.72
C VAL A 251 -11.19 -3.66 10.72
N SER A 252 -11.15 -3.06 11.92
CA SER A 252 -12.19 -3.25 12.94
C SER A 252 -13.56 -2.74 12.50
N VAL A 253 -13.62 -1.83 11.52
CA VAL A 253 -14.92 -1.31 11.00
C VAL A 253 -15.79 -2.39 10.33
N PHE A 254 -15.21 -3.56 10.02
CA PHE A 254 -15.91 -4.68 9.39
C PHE A 254 -16.24 -5.83 10.35
N THR A 255 -15.81 -5.76 11.62
CA THR A 255 -16.02 -6.85 12.59
C THR A 255 -17.38 -6.81 13.28
N ASP A 256 -18.09 -5.67 13.23
CA ASP A 256 -19.37 -5.49 13.92
C ASP A 256 -20.59 -6.08 13.17
N ASP A 257 -20.42 -6.61 11.95
CA ASP A 257 -21.53 -7.16 11.15
C ASP A 257 -21.76 -8.68 11.37
N ALA A 258 -21.09 -9.29 12.37
CA ALA A 258 -21.17 -10.72 12.67
C ALA A 258 -22.05 -11.05 13.92
N ALA A 259 -22.98 -10.16 14.30
CA ALA A 259 -23.90 -10.40 15.41
C ALA A 259 -25.36 -10.52 14.93
#